data_cee4ff5f8727331a2d7a8080540d0194
#
_entry.id   cee4ff5f8727331a2d7a8080540d0194
#
_cell.length_a   1.000
_cell.length_b   1.000
_cell.length_c   1.000
_cell.angle_alpha   90.00
_cell.angle_beta   90.00
_cell.angle_gamma   90.00
#
_symmetry.space_group_name_H-M   'P 1'
#
loop_
_entity.id
_entity.type
_entity.pdbx_description
1 polymer ?
#
loop_
_entity_poly.entity_id
_entity_poly.type
_entity_poly.pdbx_seq_one_letter_code
_entity_poly.pdbx_strand_id
1 'polypeptide(L)'
;MKNDFKSIIIKDNFYQSSCFFPMPLTMIGTLSEDGKTSYGSYSLIFPYYIAGKEHYAMVLECRNTSNTAKSLLRTGKCSINFIPGNKKCFQQAVNCGFPGDTPEEKMKNFKLTPIDGLRQKENPNVAFPKVLDEAIQVFECTWWKELDNAQDDKVLDDYEGYKSHNFNGITSRFGAHFILTIDKILIKEKYEKSILEKSTRKNYAPIPTNWGYRDSANFWCSEFRKPYSLVIPKKNIDIESLRYAALRLNTKVKFTDDALMVISGAPRAFLKLILKGCAEWAEAKGYLIITEKEMMEMNQERKAKKKKK
;
A
#
# COMPACT_ATOMS: atom_id res chain seq x y z
N MET A 1 -8.66 36.19 16.65
CA MET A 1 -8.57 34.82 17.23
C MET A 1 -7.29 34.78 18.06
N LYS A 2 -7.38 34.43 19.35
CA LYS A 2 -6.17 34.15 20.14
C LYS A 2 -5.50 32.92 19.56
N ASN A 3 -4.21 32.99 19.26
CA ASN A 3 -3.44 31.83 18.84
C ASN A 3 -3.12 31.02 20.09
N ASP A 4 -3.77 29.84 20.19
CA ASP A 4 -3.63 28.95 21.35
C ASP A 4 -2.53 27.88 21.16
N PHE A 5 -1.79 27.94 20.05
CA PHE A 5 -0.68 27.01 19.80
C PHE A 5 0.50 27.27 20.75
N LYS A 6 1.02 26.19 21.32
CA LYS A 6 2.24 26.19 22.13
C LYS A 6 3.24 25.22 21.54
N SER A 7 4.51 25.60 21.56
CA SER A 7 5.60 24.68 21.21
C SER A 7 5.82 23.68 22.35
N ILE A 8 6.06 22.44 21.99
CA ILE A 8 6.46 21.38 22.92
C ILE A 8 7.83 20.84 22.54
N ILE A 9 8.51 20.21 23.48
CA ILE A 9 9.83 19.62 23.24
C ILE A 9 9.68 18.37 22.38
N ILE A 10 10.45 18.29 21.28
CA ILE A 10 10.54 17.10 20.43
C ILE A 10 11.47 16.10 21.12
N LYS A 11 10.99 14.89 21.36
CA LYS A 11 11.74 13.78 21.97
C LYS A 11 11.90 12.64 20.97
N ASP A 12 12.79 11.72 21.29
CA ASP A 12 12.93 10.47 20.53
C ASP A 12 11.59 9.75 20.41
N ASN A 13 11.35 9.13 19.27
CA ASN A 13 10.05 8.57 18.91
C ASN A 13 8.92 9.61 19.04
N PHE A 14 9.15 10.83 18.51
CA PHE A 14 8.24 11.97 18.62
C PHE A 14 6.78 11.63 18.28
N TYR A 15 6.56 10.72 17.34
CA TYR A 15 5.25 10.21 16.93
C TYR A 15 4.53 9.39 18.01
N GLN A 16 5.21 9.09 19.12
CA GLN A 16 4.63 8.40 20.29
C GLN A 16 4.75 9.20 21.60
N SER A 17 5.50 10.29 21.60
CA SER A 17 5.86 10.99 22.83
C SER A 17 5.65 12.50 22.77
N SER A 18 5.60 13.11 21.58
CA SER A 18 5.52 14.55 21.41
C SER A 18 4.33 14.99 20.56
N CYS A 19 3.54 14.07 20.02
CA CYS A 19 2.34 14.40 19.25
C CYS A 19 1.36 13.23 19.26
N PHE A 20 0.14 13.47 18.73
CA PHE A 20 -0.84 12.44 18.40
C PHE A 20 -0.71 12.13 16.91
N PHE A 21 -0.11 11.00 16.58
CA PHE A 21 0.09 10.58 15.20
C PHE A 21 -0.61 9.24 14.95
N PRO A 22 -1.84 9.25 14.42
CA PRO A 22 -2.59 8.01 14.19
C PRO A 22 -1.91 7.16 13.13
N MET A 23 -1.62 5.92 13.48
CA MET A 23 -0.93 4.96 12.61
C MET A 23 -1.74 3.67 12.48
N PRO A 24 -1.55 2.88 11.42
CA PRO A 24 -2.11 1.55 11.37
C PRO A 24 -1.57 0.69 12.52
N LEU A 25 -2.34 -0.30 12.93
CA LEU A 25 -1.88 -1.33 13.85
C LEU A 25 -1.90 -2.68 13.13
N THR A 26 -0.70 -3.21 12.87
CA THR A 26 -0.52 -4.45 12.12
C THR A 26 0.31 -5.47 12.89
N MET A 27 0.13 -6.74 12.53
CA MET A 27 0.97 -7.85 12.96
C MET A 27 1.74 -8.36 11.74
N ILE A 28 3.07 -8.24 11.78
CA ILE A 28 3.93 -8.71 10.70
C ILE A 28 4.41 -10.12 11.02
N GLY A 29 3.98 -11.08 10.22
CA GLY A 29 4.45 -12.46 10.27
C GLY A 29 5.72 -12.62 9.43
N THR A 30 6.75 -13.23 10.00
CA THR A 30 8.01 -13.58 9.32
C THR A 30 8.46 -14.99 9.74
N LEU A 31 9.32 -15.60 8.96
CA LEU A 31 9.87 -16.92 9.29
C LEU A 31 11.08 -16.78 10.23
N SER A 32 11.04 -17.46 11.37
CA SER A 32 12.16 -17.64 12.27
C SER A 32 13.21 -18.61 11.68
N GLU A 33 14.30 -18.83 12.39
CA GLU A 33 15.39 -19.70 11.91
C GLU A 33 14.97 -21.18 11.77
N ASP A 34 14.07 -21.60 12.65
CA ASP A 34 13.47 -22.95 12.60
C ASP A 34 12.32 -23.09 11.56
N GLY A 35 12.09 -22.07 10.73
CA GLY A 35 11.07 -22.07 9.68
C GLY A 35 9.64 -21.82 10.16
N LYS A 36 9.42 -21.63 11.47
CA LYS A 36 8.11 -21.29 12.01
C LYS A 36 7.80 -19.80 11.85
N THR A 37 6.52 -19.46 11.79
CA THR A 37 6.09 -18.06 11.74
C THR A 37 6.12 -17.43 13.13
N SER A 38 6.80 -16.29 13.23
CA SER A 38 6.76 -15.41 14.39
C SER A 38 6.17 -14.07 14.02
N TYR A 39 5.47 -13.42 14.96
CA TYR A 39 4.80 -12.15 14.70
C TYR A 39 5.42 -11.01 15.52
N GLY A 40 5.53 -9.85 14.89
CA GLY A 40 5.86 -8.57 15.53
C GLY A 40 4.78 -7.54 15.26
N SER A 41 4.51 -6.66 16.23
CA SER A 41 3.57 -5.56 16.05
C SER A 41 4.27 -4.33 15.50
N TYR A 42 3.69 -3.75 14.46
CA TYR A 42 4.23 -2.57 13.78
C TYR A 42 3.15 -1.57 13.44
N SER A 43 3.49 -0.28 13.60
CA SER A 43 2.68 0.86 13.21
C SER A 43 3.34 1.70 12.11
N LEU A 44 4.67 1.65 12.01
CA LEU A 44 5.42 2.34 10.95
C LEU A 44 5.45 1.46 9.68
N ILE A 45 4.27 1.33 9.08
CA ILE A 45 4.07 0.61 7.83
C ILE A 45 3.07 1.37 6.96
N PHE A 46 3.51 1.77 5.76
CA PHE A 46 2.77 2.68 4.90
C PHE A 46 2.81 2.21 3.45
N PRO A 47 1.81 2.57 2.63
CA PRO A 47 1.92 2.36 1.19
C PRO A 47 3.15 3.08 0.63
N TYR A 48 3.97 2.38 -0.13
CA TYR A 48 5.03 2.99 -0.92
C TYR A 48 4.38 3.56 -2.19
N TYR A 49 4.26 4.89 -2.23
CA TYR A 49 3.50 5.56 -3.28
C TYR A 49 4.27 5.53 -4.60
N ILE A 50 3.63 4.97 -5.62
CA ILE A 50 4.18 4.82 -6.98
C ILE A 50 5.55 4.16 -6.96
N ALA A 51 5.58 2.89 -6.55
CA ALA A 51 6.77 2.04 -6.65
C ALA A 51 7.16 1.73 -8.12
N GLY A 52 6.36 2.17 -9.06
CA GLY A 52 6.48 1.92 -10.49
C GLY A 52 5.17 1.41 -11.08
N LYS A 53 5.09 1.37 -12.41
CA LYS A 53 3.93 0.80 -13.10
C LYS A 53 3.86 -0.70 -12.80
N GLU A 54 2.67 -1.18 -12.41
CA GLU A 54 2.44 -2.58 -12.02
C GLU A 54 3.17 -3.04 -10.75
N HIS A 55 3.91 -2.16 -10.08
CA HIS A 55 4.54 -2.45 -8.80
C HIS A 55 3.73 -1.82 -7.67
N TYR A 56 3.29 -2.66 -6.75
CA TYR A 56 2.52 -2.24 -5.58
C TYR A 56 3.30 -2.67 -4.36
N ALA A 57 3.63 -1.72 -3.49
CA ALA A 57 4.48 -2.01 -2.36
C ALA A 57 4.05 -1.28 -1.09
N MET A 58 4.52 -1.80 0.04
CA MET A 58 4.50 -1.17 1.35
C MET A 58 5.91 -0.87 1.77
N VAL A 59 6.12 0.21 2.52
CA VAL A 59 7.35 0.43 3.27
C VAL A 59 7.14 0.05 4.71
N LEU A 60 8.01 -0.77 5.26
CA LEU A 60 8.07 -1.13 6.67
C LEU A 60 9.33 -0.52 7.29
N GLU A 61 9.14 0.28 8.32
CA GLU A 61 10.24 0.82 9.12
C GLU A 61 10.35 0.08 10.44
N CYS A 62 11.54 -0.36 10.79
CA CYS A 62 11.76 -1.11 12.02
C CYS A 62 13.21 -0.95 12.55
N ARG A 63 13.45 -1.40 13.77
CA ARG A 63 14.82 -1.52 14.28
C ARG A 63 15.55 -2.60 13.48
N ASN A 64 16.78 -2.32 13.08
CA ASN A 64 17.63 -3.28 12.35
C ASN A 64 17.95 -4.56 13.15
N THR A 65 17.87 -4.48 14.49
CA THR A 65 18.06 -5.61 15.41
C THR A 65 16.79 -6.39 15.73
N SER A 66 15.63 -5.97 15.19
CA SER A 66 14.37 -6.68 15.45
C SER A 66 14.34 -8.07 14.79
N ASN A 67 13.59 -9.00 15.38
CA ASN A 67 13.39 -10.33 14.78
C ASN A 67 12.82 -10.24 13.36
N THR A 68 11.92 -9.29 13.13
CA THR A 68 11.34 -9.03 11.80
C THR A 68 12.40 -8.59 10.79
N ALA A 69 13.27 -7.64 11.16
CA ALA A 69 14.36 -7.21 10.26
C ALA A 69 15.30 -8.36 9.94
N LYS A 70 15.77 -9.11 10.95
CA LYS A 70 16.64 -10.27 10.77
C LYS A 70 16.00 -11.32 9.86
N SER A 71 14.72 -11.61 10.06
CA SER A 71 13.99 -12.58 9.25
C SER A 71 13.77 -12.11 7.82
N LEU A 72 13.45 -10.83 7.59
CA LEU A 72 13.32 -10.26 6.25
C LEU A 72 14.66 -10.26 5.50
N LEU A 73 15.75 -9.90 6.15
CA LEU A 73 17.10 -9.96 5.56
C LEU A 73 17.46 -11.39 5.12
N ARG A 74 17.04 -12.41 5.87
CA ARG A 74 17.32 -13.80 5.58
C ARG A 74 16.38 -14.39 4.51
N THR A 75 15.06 -14.17 4.63
CA THR A 75 14.05 -14.87 3.83
C THR A 75 13.40 -14.02 2.77
N GLY A 76 13.40 -12.70 2.93
CA GLY A 76 12.73 -11.77 2.05
C GLY A 76 11.20 -11.84 2.07
N LYS A 77 10.56 -12.54 3.03
CA LYS A 77 9.12 -12.82 3.00
C LYS A 77 8.43 -12.36 4.26
N CYS A 78 7.22 -11.81 4.12
CA CYS A 78 6.37 -11.49 5.26
C CYS A 78 4.88 -11.53 4.93
N SER A 79 4.06 -11.61 5.97
CA SER A 79 2.62 -11.36 5.92
C SER A 79 2.30 -10.13 6.77
N ILE A 80 1.58 -9.17 6.22
CA ILE A 80 1.10 -7.97 6.92
C ILE A 80 -0.36 -8.20 7.28
N ASN A 81 -0.64 -8.41 8.55
CA ASN A 81 -1.96 -8.78 9.04
C ASN A 81 -2.61 -7.57 9.72
N PHE A 82 -3.71 -7.08 9.18
CA PHE A 82 -4.52 -6.03 9.77
C PHE A 82 -5.54 -6.68 10.71
N ILE A 83 -5.26 -6.64 12.01
CA ILE A 83 -6.06 -7.30 13.02
C ILE A 83 -7.32 -6.50 13.36
N PRO A 84 -8.43 -7.13 13.81
CA PRO A 84 -9.61 -6.39 14.26
C PRO A 84 -9.35 -5.60 15.53
N GLY A 85 -10.08 -4.49 15.68
CA GLY A 85 -9.97 -3.53 16.77
C GLY A 85 -10.63 -3.99 18.08
N ASN A 86 -10.33 -5.17 18.55
CA ASN A 86 -10.84 -5.67 19.84
C ASN A 86 -9.72 -5.85 20.86
N LYS A 87 -10.10 -5.87 22.13
CA LYS A 87 -9.16 -5.94 23.26
C LYS A 87 -8.22 -7.14 23.18
N LYS A 88 -8.71 -8.32 22.74
CA LYS A 88 -7.89 -9.53 22.61
C LYS A 88 -6.77 -9.31 21.59
N CYS A 89 -7.11 -8.81 20.40
CA CYS A 89 -6.14 -8.58 19.32
C CYS A 89 -5.16 -7.45 19.69
N PHE A 90 -5.65 -6.35 20.27
CA PHE A 90 -4.78 -5.26 20.72
C PHE A 90 -3.80 -5.72 21.80
N GLN A 91 -4.24 -6.53 22.76
CA GLN A 91 -3.35 -7.07 23.79
C GLN A 91 -2.27 -7.97 23.16
N GLN A 92 -2.61 -8.78 22.15
CA GLN A 92 -1.61 -9.59 21.44
C GLN A 92 -0.62 -8.73 20.67
N ALA A 93 -1.08 -7.67 20.03
CA ALA A 93 -0.20 -6.72 19.36
C ALA A 93 0.80 -6.07 20.34
N VAL A 94 0.33 -5.63 21.51
CA VAL A 94 1.18 -5.08 22.57
C VAL A 94 2.20 -6.12 23.05
N ASN A 95 1.77 -7.35 23.32
CA ASN A 95 2.65 -8.42 23.77
C ASN A 95 3.77 -8.76 22.77
N CYS A 96 3.46 -8.71 21.46
CA CYS A 96 4.44 -8.96 20.41
C CYS A 96 5.32 -7.74 20.07
N GLY A 97 5.00 -6.57 20.59
CA GLY A 97 5.71 -5.32 20.34
C GLY A 97 6.98 -5.10 21.18
N PHE A 98 7.22 -5.90 22.21
CA PHE A 98 8.37 -5.73 23.07
C PHE A 98 9.68 -6.11 22.38
N PRO A 99 10.71 -5.25 22.44
CA PRO A 99 12.05 -5.58 21.96
C PRO A 99 12.73 -6.56 22.95
N GLY A 100 13.63 -7.39 22.41
CA GLY A 100 14.48 -8.28 23.20
C GLY A 100 13.99 -9.72 23.30
N ASP A 101 12.68 -9.98 23.23
CA ASP A 101 12.16 -11.34 23.23
C ASP A 101 12.51 -12.09 21.95
N THR A 102 12.86 -13.36 22.07
CA THR A 102 13.09 -14.25 20.92
C THR A 102 11.76 -14.55 20.21
N PRO A 103 11.81 -15.03 18.94
CA PRO A 103 10.60 -15.51 18.26
C PRO A 103 9.81 -16.54 19.07
N GLU A 104 10.50 -17.48 19.69
CA GLU A 104 9.90 -18.56 20.50
C GLU A 104 9.22 -18.00 21.76
N GLU A 105 9.88 -17.09 22.47
CA GLU A 105 9.31 -16.43 23.65
C GLU A 105 8.03 -15.68 23.31
N LYS A 106 8.03 -14.90 22.21
CA LYS A 106 6.83 -14.18 21.74
C LYS A 106 5.69 -15.11 21.39
N MET A 107 5.98 -16.26 20.80
CA MET A 107 4.97 -17.22 20.36
C MET A 107 4.47 -18.13 21.49
N LYS A 108 5.18 -18.25 22.62
CA LYS A 108 4.81 -19.13 23.73
C LYS A 108 3.40 -18.87 24.28
N ASN A 109 2.99 -17.60 24.35
CA ASN A 109 1.67 -17.18 24.86
C ASN A 109 0.81 -16.51 23.77
N PHE A 110 1.11 -16.79 22.50
CA PHE A 110 0.37 -16.21 21.40
C PHE A 110 -1.03 -16.85 21.29
N LYS A 111 -2.06 -16.01 21.22
CA LYS A 111 -3.47 -16.42 21.30
C LYS A 111 -4.28 -16.17 20.03
N LEU A 112 -3.64 -15.70 18.96
CA LEU A 112 -4.26 -15.60 17.64
C LEU A 112 -3.95 -16.86 16.85
N THR A 113 -4.68 -17.11 15.76
CA THR A 113 -4.68 -18.36 15.02
C THR A 113 -3.89 -18.23 13.71
N PRO A 114 -2.63 -18.72 13.63
CA PRO A 114 -1.88 -18.77 12.39
C PRO A 114 -2.43 -19.83 11.44
N ILE A 115 -2.73 -19.45 10.21
CA ILE A 115 -3.18 -20.36 9.13
C ILE A 115 -2.33 -20.14 7.89
N ASP A 116 -2.34 -21.13 6.98
CA ASP A 116 -1.63 -20.99 5.71
C ASP A 116 -2.33 -19.97 4.82
N GLY A 117 -1.55 -18.98 4.37
CA GLY A 117 -2.01 -18.00 3.39
C GLY A 117 -2.09 -18.57 1.98
N LEU A 118 -2.39 -17.70 1.02
CA LEU A 118 -2.55 -18.15 -0.38
C LEU A 118 -1.21 -18.53 -1.00
N ARG A 119 -0.14 -17.79 -0.73
CA ARG A 119 1.21 -18.08 -1.23
C ARG A 119 1.72 -19.45 -0.78
N GLN A 120 1.46 -19.84 0.48
CA GLN A 120 1.81 -21.16 0.97
C GLN A 120 0.97 -22.25 0.31
N LYS A 121 -0.31 -22.01 0.07
CA LYS A 121 -1.22 -22.96 -0.59
C LYS A 121 -0.88 -23.17 -2.07
N GLU A 122 -0.54 -22.08 -2.78
CA GLU A 122 -0.14 -22.14 -4.20
C GLU A 122 1.21 -22.83 -4.40
N ASN A 123 2.12 -22.71 -3.44
CA ASN A 123 3.44 -23.36 -3.51
C ASN A 123 3.84 -23.99 -2.16
N PRO A 124 3.35 -25.19 -1.85
CA PRO A 124 3.60 -25.87 -0.58
C PRO A 124 5.07 -26.16 -0.29
N ASN A 125 5.90 -26.25 -1.33
CA ASN A 125 7.32 -26.56 -1.21
C ASN A 125 8.19 -25.36 -0.84
N VAL A 126 7.63 -24.16 -0.88
CA VAL A 126 8.35 -22.92 -0.56
C VAL A 126 7.72 -22.29 0.67
N ALA A 127 8.42 -22.37 1.81
CA ALA A 127 7.91 -21.80 3.06
C ALA A 127 7.57 -20.32 2.91
N PHE A 128 6.36 -19.96 3.34
CA PHE A 128 5.87 -18.58 3.42
C PHE A 128 5.29 -18.32 4.82
N PRO A 129 5.43 -17.12 5.40
CA PRO A 129 4.88 -16.82 6.70
C PRO A 129 3.36 -17.00 6.74
N LYS A 130 2.86 -17.66 7.78
CA LYS A 130 1.43 -17.84 8.01
C LYS A 130 0.73 -16.50 8.20
N VAL A 131 -0.53 -16.45 7.84
CA VAL A 131 -1.42 -15.32 8.06
C VAL A 131 -2.28 -15.56 9.31
N LEU A 132 -2.87 -14.50 9.87
CA LEU A 132 -3.75 -14.62 11.03
C LEU A 132 -5.20 -14.78 10.61
N ASP A 133 -5.86 -15.83 11.07
CA ASP A 133 -7.28 -16.04 10.74
C ASP A 133 -8.17 -14.91 11.25
N GLU A 134 -7.84 -14.28 12.37
CA GLU A 134 -8.59 -13.13 12.90
C GLU A 134 -8.43 -11.87 12.06
N ALA A 135 -7.42 -11.76 11.18
CA ALA A 135 -7.17 -10.55 10.40
C ALA A 135 -8.37 -10.19 9.50
N ILE A 136 -8.66 -8.89 9.39
CA ILE A 136 -9.68 -8.38 8.47
C ILE A 136 -9.22 -8.38 7.03
N GLN A 137 -7.94 -8.12 6.83
CA GLN A 137 -7.22 -8.23 5.55
C GLN A 137 -5.75 -8.58 5.81
N VAL A 138 -5.10 -9.15 4.81
CA VAL A 138 -3.68 -9.51 4.86
C VAL A 138 -3.04 -9.15 3.53
N PHE A 139 -1.81 -8.65 3.58
CA PHE A 139 -0.95 -8.57 2.42
C PHE A 139 0.17 -9.59 2.58
N GLU A 140 0.28 -10.51 1.65
CA GLU A 140 1.43 -11.41 1.53
C GLU A 140 2.46 -10.71 0.66
N CYS A 141 3.68 -10.52 1.18
CA CYS A 141 4.67 -9.65 0.59
C CYS A 141 6.04 -10.29 0.48
N THR A 142 6.77 -9.87 -0.56
CA THR A 142 8.18 -10.20 -0.76
C THR A 142 9.02 -8.92 -0.71
N TRP A 143 10.14 -8.94 -0.01
CA TRP A 143 11.06 -7.82 0.03
C TRP A 143 11.69 -7.61 -1.35
N TRP A 144 11.48 -6.43 -1.90
CA TRP A 144 12.04 -6.02 -3.18
C TRP A 144 13.41 -5.39 -2.97
N LYS A 145 14.45 -6.21 -3.05
CA LYS A 145 15.80 -5.81 -2.70
C LYS A 145 16.41 -4.79 -3.65
N GLU A 146 16.06 -4.83 -4.92
CA GLU A 146 16.81 -4.14 -5.97
C GLU A 146 16.15 -2.85 -6.46
N LEU A 147 14.85 -2.67 -6.28
CA LEU A 147 14.11 -1.48 -6.76
C LEU A 147 14.26 -1.17 -8.26
N ASP A 148 14.88 -2.07 -9.01
CA ASP A 148 15.41 -1.80 -10.36
C ASP A 148 14.37 -1.35 -11.38
N ASN A 149 13.12 -1.74 -11.20
CA ASN A 149 12.07 -1.38 -12.17
C ASN A 149 11.45 0.02 -11.93
N ALA A 150 11.77 0.68 -10.84
CA ALA A 150 11.42 2.08 -10.65
C ALA A 150 12.34 3.02 -11.47
N GLN A 151 13.48 2.51 -11.91
CA GLN A 151 14.49 3.26 -12.67
C GLN A 151 14.21 3.32 -14.18
N ASP A 152 13.29 2.51 -14.70
CA ASP A 152 12.86 2.57 -16.11
C ASP A 152 12.01 3.81 -16.43
N ASP A 153 11.76 4.66 -15.46
CA ASP A 153 11.09 5.92 -15.68
C ASP A 153 12.14 6.97 -16.09
N LYS A 154 12.17 7.33 -17.36
CA LYS A 154 13.07 8.37 -17.91
C LYS A 154 12.99 9.71 -17.18
N VAL A 155 11.96 9.93 -16.38
CA VAL A 155 11.82 11.10 -15.51
C VAL A 155 12.93 11.16 -14.46
N LEU A 156 13.50 10.02 -14.04
CA LEU A 156 14.64 9.99 -13.11
C LEU A 156 15.96 10.34 -13.78
N ASP A 157 16.11 10.11 -15.08
CA ASP A 157 17.29 10.46 -15.84
C ASP A 157 17.44 11.99 -16.01
N ASP A 158 16.33 12.75 -15.91
CA ASP A 158 16.30 14.20 -15.97
C ASP A 158 16.65 14.88 -14.63
N TYR A 159 16.74 14.14 -13.53
CA TYR A 159 17.17 14.65 -12.23
C TYR A 159 18.69 14.53 -12.05
N GLU A 160 19.46 15.37 -12.74
CA GLU A 160 20.89 15.48 -12.50
C GLU A 160 21.19 15.73 -11.01
N GLY A 161 21.94 14.83 -10.40
CA GLY A 161 22.44 14.97 -9.02
C GLY A 161 21.62 14.26 -7.95
N TYR A 162 20.54 13.56 -8.27
CA TYR A 162 19.85 12.69 -7.31
C TYR A 162 20.68 11.43 -7.07
N LYS A 163 21.51 11.47 -6.05
CA LYS A 163 22.20 10.24 -5.58
C LYS A 163 21.14 9.35 -4.93
N SER A 164 20.94 8.16 -5.48
CA SER A 164 20.10 7.14 -4.86
C SER A 164 20.63 6.87 -3.44
N HIS A 165 19.88 7.31 -2.43
CA HIS A 165 20.14 6.89 -1.07
C HIS A 165 19.77 5.42 -0.94
N ASN A 166 20.58 4.65 -0.22
CA ASN A 166 20.21 3.29 0.14
C ASN A 166 19.06 3.35 1.16
N PHE A 167 17.83 3.35 0.66
CA PHE A 167 16.60 3.44 1.45
C PHE A 167 15.94 2.07 1.64
N ASN A 168 16.61 0.99 1.30
CA ASN A 168 16.05 -0.36 1.31
C ASN A 168 17.03 -1.34 1.94
N GLY A 169 16.64 -1.96 3.03
CA GLY A 169 17.50 -2.79 3.87
C GLY A 169 17.91 -2.06 5.15
N ILE A 170 19.14 -2.23 5.59
CA ILE A 170 19.70 -1.49 6.73
C ILE A 170 20.11 -0.11 6.28
N THR A 171 19.44 0.91 6.78
CA THR A 171 19.56 2.29 6.29
C THR A 171 20.21 3.24 7.28
N SER A 172 20.36 2.82 8.54
CA SER A 172 21.02 3.57 9.58
C SER A 172 21.62 2.66 10.65
N ARG A 173 22.36 3.26 11.58
CA ARG A 173 22.90 2.53 12.75
C ARG A 173 21.85 1.75 13.55
N PHE A 174 20.62 2.22 13.57
CA PHE A 174 19.53 1.65 14.40
C PHE A 174 18.32 1.20 13.60
N GLY A 175 18.18 1.62 12.35
CA GLY A 175 16.99 1.47 11.53
C GLY A 175 17.19 0.61 10.30
N ALA A 176 16.09 -0.01 9.90
CA ALA A 176 15.94 -0.68 8.62
C ALA A 176 14.62 -0.26 7.98
N HIS A 177 14.64 -0.09 6.67
CA HIS A 177 13.48 0.12 5.82
C HIS A 177 13.39 -1.03 4.85
N PHE A 178 12.20 -1.56 4.66
CA PHE A 178 11.96 -2.65 3.70
C PHE A 178 10.85 -2.24 2.75
N ILE A 179 11.16 -2.19 1.48
CA ILE A 179 10.15 -2.02 0.44
C ILE A 179 9.62 -3.39 0.07
N LEU A 180 8.37 -3.64 0.44
CA LEU A 180 7.72 -4.93 0.39
C LEU A 180 6.73 -4.95 -0.78
N THR A 181 7.08 -5.64 -1.87
CA THR A 181 6.14 -5.89 -2.97
C THR A 181 4.94 -6.68 -2.48
N ILE A 182 3.75 -6.20 -2.77
CA ILE A 182 2.51 -6.89 -2.45
C ILE A 182 2.27 -7.98 -3.49
N ASP A 183 2.44 -9.23 -3.10
CA ASP A 183 2.19 -10.38 -3.97
C ASP A 183 0.69 -10.73 -4.02
N LYS A 184 0.03 -10.70 -2.87
CA LYS A 184 -1.40 -11.01 -2.71
C LYS A 184 -2.05 -10.08 -1.68
N ILE A 185 -3.29 -9.72 -1.95
CA ILE A 185 -4.19 -9.08 -0.97
C ILE A 185 -5.31 -10.05 -0.66
N LEU A 186 -5.40 -10.48 0.59
CA LEU A 186 -6.47 -11.30 1.12
C LEU A 186 -7.40 -10.42 1.95
N ILE A 187 -8.69 -10.53 1.75
CA ILE A 187 -9.69 -9.79 2.53
C ILE A 187 -10.80 -10.74 2.97
N LYS A 188 -11.34 -10.54 4.17
CA LYS A 188 -12.51 -11.32 4.61
C LYS A 188 -13.70 -11.05 3.67
N GLU A 189 -14.37 -12.09 3.22
CA GLU A 189 -15.48 -12.06 2.24
C GLU A 189 -16.53 -11.00 2.56
N LYS A 190 -16.90 -10.87 3.84
CA LYS A 190 -17.89 -9.85 4.30
C LYS A 190 -17.52 -8.40 3.99
N TYR A 191 -16.23 -8.11 3.71
CA TYR A 191 -15.74 -6.76 3.39
C TYR A 191 -15.41 -6.58 1.90
N GLU A 192 -15.29 -7.67 1.15
CA GLU A 192 -14.88 -7.67 -0.26
C GLU A 192 -15.78 -6.76 -1.11
N LYS A 193 -17.08 -6.92 -0.97
CA LYS A 193 -18.07 -6.13 -1.74
C LYS A 193 -17.92 -4.62 -1.53
N SER A 194 -17.55 -4.19 -0.33
CA SER A 194 -17.33 -2.77 -0.03
C SER A 194 -16.18 -2.16 -0.85
N ILE A 195 -15.21 -2.98 -1.22
CA ILE A 195 -14.06 -2.57 -2.06
C ILE A 195 -14.40 -2.68 -3.55
N LEU A 196 -14.96 -3.81 -3.98
CA LEU A 196 -15.15 -4.13 -5.40
C LEU A 196 -16.35 -3.39 -6.01
N GLU A 197 -17.47 -3.36 -5.30
CA GLU A 197 -18.73 -2.82 -5.85
C GLU A 197 -18.87 -1.30 -5.66
N LYS A 198 -18.03 -0.66 -4.83
CA LYS A 198 -18.01 0.80 -4.56
C LYS A 198 -19.38 1.40 -4.13
N SER A 199 -20.43 0.59 -4.06
CA SER A 199 -21.80 1.05 -3.98
C SER A 199 -22.38 1.01 -2.58
N THR A 200 -21.79 0.25 -1.67
CA THR A 200 -22.39 0.01 -0.37
C THR A 200 -21.58 0.63 0.75
N ARG A 201 -22.17 1.60 1.43
CA ARG A 201 -21.69 2.13 2.70
C ARG A 201 -21.86 1.12 3.86
N LYS A 202 -22.26 -0.11 3.53
CA LYS A 202 -22.47 -1.20 4.47
C LYS A 202 -21.24 -2.10 4.43
N ASN A 203 -20.83 -2.60 5.59
CA ASN A 203 -19.73 -3.55 5.73
C ASN A 203 -18.30 -3.01 5.44
N TYR A 204 -18.05 -1.74 5.77
CA TYR A 204 -16.65 -1.31 5.90
C TYR A 204 -15.98 -2.03 7.06
N ALA A 205 -14.73 -2.44 6.84
CA ALA A 205 -13.93 -3.06 7.88
C ALA A 205 -13.69 -2.07 9.04
N PRO A 206 -13.77 -2.52 10.30
CA PRO A 206 -13.34 -1.72 11.43
C PRO A 206 -11.82 -1.63 11.42
N ILE A 207 -11.28 -0.45 11.09
CA ILE A 207 -9.84 -0.25 10.93
C ILE A 207 -9.23 0.03 12.31
N PRO A 208 -8.30 -0.81 12.79
CA PRO A 208 -7.59 -0.59 14.03
C PRO A 208 -6.59 0.55 13.86
N THR A 209 -6.50 1.41 14.87
CA THR A 209 -5.61 2.55 14.87
C THR A 209 -4.85 2.64 16.18
N ASN A 210 -3.54 2.76 16.08
CA ASN A 210 -2.68 3.23 17.15
C ASN A 210 -2.72 4.76 17.14
N TRP A 211 -3.03 5.39 18.27
CA TRP A 211 -3.07 6.85 18.39
C TRP A 211 -1.69 7.52 18.35
N GLY A 212 -0.62 6.72 18.26
CA GLY A 212 0.74 7.26 18.28
C GLY A 212 1.14 7.83 19.62
N TYR A 213 0.35 7.66 20.68
CA TYR A 213 0.67 8.11 22.01
C TYR A 213 0.84 6.94 22.95
N ARG A 214 1.87 7.00 23.80
CA ARG A 214 2.08 6.08 24.91
C ARG A 214 2.68 6.79 26.10
N ASP A 215 2.39 6.29 27.27
CA ASP A 215 3.13 6.59 28.49
C ASP A 215 4.01 5.40 28.90
N SER A 216 4.52 5.40 30.14
CA SER A 216 5.35 4.32 30.66
C SER A 216 4.61 2.99 30.86
N ALA A 217 3.29 2.99 30.90
CA ALA A 217 2.46 1.84 31.22
C ALA A 217 1.46 1.46 30.12
N ASN A 218 1.04 2.39 29.27
CA ASN A 218 -0.08 2.20 28.36
C ASN A 218 0.21 2.62 26.93
N PHE A 219 -0.35 1.84 25.98
CA PHE A 219 -0.59 2.25 24.62
C PHE A 219 -2.06 2.63 24.42
N TRP A 220 -2.29 3.66 23.61
CA TRP A 220 -3.63 4.13 23.31
C TRP A 220 -4.03 3.71 21.89
N CYS A 221 -5.05 2.86 21.82
CA CYS A 221 -5.56 2.28 20.58
C CYS A 221 -7.05 2.56 20.43
N SER A 222 -7.50 2.59 19.21
CA SER A 222 -8.90 2.79 18.84
C SER A 222 -9.28 2.01 17.58
N GLU A 223 -10.53 2.10 17.21
CA GLU A 223 -11.07 1.47 16.02
C GLU A 223 -12.03 2.42 15.32
N PHE A 224 -11.84 2.63 14.02
CA PHE A 224 -12.80 3.36 13.19
C PHE A 224 -13.88 2.41 12.66
N ARG A 225 -15.13 2.62 13.08
CA ARG A 225 -16.27 1.77 12.70
C ARG A 225 -17.22 2.40 11.69
N LYS A 226 -17.29 3.72 11.63
CA LYS A 226 -18.31 4.44 10.85
C LYS A 226 -17.65 5.50 9.97
N PRO A 227 -17.16 5.14 8.78
CA PRO A 227 -16.69 6.12 7.83
C PRO A 227 -17.86 6.97 7.32
N TYR A 228 -17.59 8.23 7.02
CA TYR A 228 -18.51 9.11 6.31
C TYR A 228 -17.87 9.60 5.01
N SER A 229 -18.70 9.95 4.04
CA SER A 229 -18.23 10.42 2.74
C SER A 229 -18.39 11.92 2.61
N LEU A 230 -17.40 12.57 2.02
CA LEU A 230 -17.48 13.95 1.57
C LEU A 230 -17.53 13.97 0.04
N VAL A 231 -18.28 14.92 -0.51
CA VAL A 231 -18.40 15.08 -1.95
C VAL A 231 -17.10 15.71 -2.47
N ILE A 232 -16.48 15.06 -3.45
CA ILE A 232 -15.33 15.65 -4.16
C ILE A 232 -15.85 16.80 -5.03
N PRO A 233 -15.32 18.03 -4.87
CA PRO A 233 -15.75 19.16 -5.69
C PRO A 233 -15.56 18.86 -7.18
N LYS A 234 -16.58 19.24 -7.98
CA LYS A 234 -16.46 19.19 -9.44
C LYS A 234 -15.46 20.27 -9.85
N LYS A 235 -14.31 19.86 -10.34
CA LYS A 235 -13.33 20.75 -10.96
C LYS A 235 -13.20 20.36 -12.42
N ASN A 236 -12.88 21.34 -13.28
CA ASN A 236 -12.42 21.05 -14.62
C ASN A 236 -11.23 20.11 -14.54
N ILE A 237 -11.13 19.20 -15.45
CA ILE A 237 -10.00 18.26 -15.49
C ILE A 237 -8.82 19.07 -16.03
N ASP A 238 -7.80 19.25 -15.20
CA ASP A 238 -6.52 19.83 -15.61
C ASP A 238 -5.63 18.78 -16.28
N ILE A 239 -4.63 19.23 -17.02
CA ILE A 239 -3.72 18.36 -17.77
C ILE A 239 -2.95 17.40 -16.85
N GLU A 240 -2.58 17.81 -15.65
CA GLU A 240 -1.87 16.96 -14.68
C GLU A 240 -2.75 15.79 -14.24
N SER A 241 -4.03 16.04 -13.99
CA SER A 241 -4.99 14.97 -13.68
C SER A 241 -5.15 13.98 -14.84
N LEU A 242 -5.09 14.46 -16.09
CA LEU A 242 -5.15 13.62 -17.28
C LEU A 242 -3.88 12.77 -17.42
N ARG A 243 -2.71 13.39 -17.29
CA ARG A 243 -1.40 12.69 -17.29
C ARG A 243 -1.37 11.59 -16.24
N TYR A 244 -1.72 11.92 -15.00
CA TYR A 244 -1.77 10.96 -13.90
C TYR A 244 -2.72 9.80 -14.19
N ALA A 245 -3.92 10.07 -14.74
CA ALA A 245 -4.87 9.02 -15.08
C ALA A 245 -4.36 8.12 -16.21
N ALA A 246 -3.70 8.69 -17.23
CA ALA A 246 -3.12 7.95 -18.34
C ALA A 246 -1.93 7.07 -17.88
N LEU A 247 -1.05 7.59 -17.02
CA LEU A 247 0.09 6.86 -16.47
C LEU A 247 -0.34 5.63 -15.65
N ARG A 248 -1.52 5.67 -15.04
CA ARG A 248 -2.06 4.55 -14.26
C ARG A 248 -2.79 3.49 -15.09
N LEU A 249 -2.84 3.62 -16.39
CA LEU A 249 -3.36 2.54 -17.23
C LEU A 249 -2.33 1.43 -17.36
N ASN A 250 -2.80 0.19 -17.24
CA ASN A 250 -1.98 -0.98 -17.56
C ASN A 250 -1.94 -1.15 -19.09
N THR A 251 -1.06 -0.37 -19.76
CA THR A 251 -0.86 -0.39 -21.20
C THR A 251 0.54 0.10 -21.57
N LYS A 252 1.08 -0.38 -22.69
CA LYS A 252 2.33 0.13 -23.27
C LYS A 252 2.13 1.44 -24.06
N VAL A 253 0.88 1.82 -24.29
CA VAL A 253 0.54 3.01 -25.06
C VAL A 253 0.75 4.26 -24.22
N LYS A 254 1.44 5.24 -24.79
CA LYS A 254 1.65 6.56 -24.20
C LYS A 254 0.71 7.59 -24.84
N PHE A 255 0.37 8.62 -24.08
CA PHE A 255 -0.45 9.73 -24.56
C PHE A 255 0.38 11.01 -24.56
N THR A 256 0.31 11.78 -25.64
CA THR A 256 0.82 13.16 -25.63
C THR A 256 -0.15 14.09 -24.93
N ASP A 257 0.33 15.26 -24.50
CA ASP A 257 -0.53 16.25 -23.84
C ASP A 257 -1.67 16.72 -24.72
N ASP A 258 -1.40 16.93 -26.02
CA ASP A 258 -2.41 17.34 -27.00
C ASP A 258 -3.51 16.27 -27.13
N ALA A 259 -3.15 15.00 -27.14
CA ALA A 259 -4.11 13.90 -27.12
C ALA A 259 -4.96 13.91 -25.83
N LEU A 260 -4.34 14.15 -24.67
CA LEU A 260 -5.04 14.24 -23.39
C LEU A 260 -5.99 15.45 -23.34
N MET A 261 -5.59 16.58 -23.94
CA MET A 261 -6.43 17.78 -23.99
C MET A 261 -7.72 17.57 -24.80
N VAL A 262 -7.73 16.70 -25.81
CA VAL A 262 -8.94 16.35 -26.59
C VAL A 262 -10.05 15.78 -25.67
N ILE A 263 -9.69 15.14 -24.57
CA ILE A 263 -10.63 14.54 -23.62
C ILE A 263 -10.84 15.37 -22.35
N SER A 264 -10.27 16.56 -22.25
CA SER A 264 -10.37 17.42 -21.07
C SER A 264 -11.82 17.80 -20.69
N GLY A 265 -12.71 17.89 -21.69
CA GLY A 265 -14.14 18.14 -21.49
C GLY A 265 -14.97 16.93 -21.02
N ALA A 266 -14.37 15.73 -20.90
CA ALA A 266 -15.09 14.54 -20.52
C ALA A 266 -15.42 14.55 -18.99
N PRO A 267 -16.59 14.01 -18.57
CA PRO A 267 -16.87 13.91 -17.16
C PRO A 267 -15.85 13.00 -16.44
N ARG A 268 -15.33 13.46 -15.31
CA ARG A 268 -14.28 12.76 -14.54
C ARG A 268 -14.61 11.30 -14.25
N ALA A 269 -15.88 10.99 -14.03
CA ALA A 269 -16.34 9.62 -13.77
C ALA A 269 -16.06 8.65 -14.91
N PHE A 270 -15.97 9.14 -16.16
CA PHE A 270 -15.73 8.32 -17.34
C PHE A 270 -14.28 8.36 -17.83
N LEU A 271 -13.44 9.19 -17.23
CA LEU A 271 -12.08 9.43 -17.71
C LEU A 271 -11.29 8.13 -17.86
N LYS A 272 -11.29 7.27 -16.83
CA LYS A 272 -10.59 5.98 -16.87
C LYS A 272 -11.10 5.07 -17.99
N LEU A 273 -12.41 5.05 -18.20
CA LEU A 273 -13.04 4.23 -19.27
C LEU A 273 -12.66 4.76 -20.64
N ILE A 274 -12.67 6.09 -20.83
CA ILE A 274 -12.30 6.74 -22.08
C ILE A 274 -10.84 6.46 -22.42
N LEU A 275 -9.93 6.71 -21.48
CA LEU A 275 -8.51 6.48 -21.66
C LEU A 275 -8.20 5.01 -21.97
N LYS A 276 -8.84 4.07 -21.25
CA LYS A 276 -8.71 2.64 -21.52
C LYS A 276 -9.17 2.30 -22.93
N GLY A 277 -10.33 2.79 -23.37
CA GLY A 277 -10.82 2.57 -24.72
C GLY A 277 -9.96 3.22 -25.82
N CYS A 278 -9.24 4.31 -25.52
CA CYS A 278 -8.26 4.89 -26.44
C CYS A 278 -7.02 3.99 -26.53
N ALA A 279 -6.53 3.50 -25.42
CA ALA A 279 -5.38 2.60 -25.38
C ALA A 279 -5.66 1.28 -26.11
N GLU A 280 -6.80 0.65 -25.86
CA GLU A 280 -7.22 -0.59 -26.55
C GLU A 280 -7.34 -0.40 -28.06
N TRP A 281 -7.90 0.73 -28.51
CA TRP A 281 -7.98 1.07 -29.92
C TRP A 281 -6.58 1.25 -30.55
N ALA A 282 -5.67 1.92 -29.86
CA ALA A 282 -4.32 2.12 -30.33
C ALA A 282 -3.52 0.80 -30.39
N GLU A 283 -3.64 -0.04 -29.39
CA GLU A 283 -3.02 -1.38 -29.35
C GLU A 283 -3.50 -2.24 -30.52
N ALA A 284 -4.81 -2.22 -30.81
CA ALA A 284 -5.37 -2.95 -31.95
C ALA A 284 -4.84 -2.48 -33.32
N LYS A 285 -4.36 -1.25 -33.41
CA LYS A 285 -3.75 -0.67 -34.62
C LYS A 285 -2.21 -0.70 -34.59
N GLY A 286 -1.61 -1.18 -33.52
CA GLY A 286 -0.16 -1.21 -33.35
C GLY A 286 0.48 0.13 -32.99
N TYR A 287 -0.31 1.13 -32.58
CA TYR A 287 0.22 2.40 -32.13
C TYR A 287 0.76 2.30 -30.68
N LEU A 288 1.97 2.79 -30.47
CA LEU A 288 2.58 2.90 -29.12
C LEU A 288 2.42 4.28 -28.50
N ILE A 289 2.09 5.28 -29.31
CA ILE A 289 1.87 6.66 -28.87
C ILE A 289 0.57 7.16 -29.50
N ILE A 290 -0.27 7.77 -28.69
CA ILE A 290 -1.49 8.46 -29.13
C ILE A 290 -1.19 9.96 -29.09
N THR A 291 -1.24 10.60 -30.27
CA THR A 291 -1.21 12.04 -30.43
C THR A 291 -2.61 12.57 -30.70
N GLU A 292 -2.76 13.89 -30.85
CA GLU A 292 -4.04 14.50 -31.27
C GLU A 292 -4.55 13.87 -32.58
N LYS A 293 -3.65 13.54 -33.52
CA LYS A 293 -4.00 12.92 -34.81
C LYS A 293 -4.70 11.57 -34.62
N GLU A 294 -4.13 10.68 -33.85
CA GLU A 294 -4.72 9.37 -33.53
C GLU A 294 -6.05 9.51 -32.80
N MET A 295 -6.16 10.51 -31.91
CA MET A 295 -7.43 10.82 -31.25
C MET A 295 -8.53 11.26 -32.22
N MET A 296 -8.18 12.07 -33.22
CA MET A 296 -9.11 12.50 -34.27
C MET A 296 -9.53 11.33 -35.16
N GLU A 297 -8.59 10.49 -35.56
CA GLU A 297 -8.85 9.29 -36.35
C GLU A 297 -9.84 8.36 -35.61
N MET A 298 -9.58 8.05 -34.35
CA MET A 298 -10.47 7.24 -33.54
C MET A 298 -11.89 7.83 -33.45
N ASN A 299 -11.99 9.16 -33.28
CA ASN A 299 -13.28 9.84 -33.18
C ASN A 299 -14.05 9.77 -34.49
N GLN A 300 -13.38 9.87 -35.66
CA GLN A 300 -13.99 9.72 -36.99
C GLN A 300 -14.54 8.31 -37.18
N GLU A 301 -13.77 7.28 -36.83
CA GLU A 301 -14.22 5.89 -36.91
C GLU A 301 -15.44 5.61 -36.02
N ARG A 302 -15.44 6.14 -34.79
CA ARG A 302 -16.59 6.01 -33.87
C ARG A 302 -17.85 6.69 -34.45
N LYS A 303 -17.71 7.86 -35.05
CA LYS A 303 -18.81 8.56 -35.72
C LYS A 303 -19.33 7.77 -36.91
N ALA A 304 -18.44 7.20 -37.75
CA ALA A 304 -18.81 6.38 -38.90
C ALA A 304 -19.58 5.10 -38.51
N LYS A 305 -19.13 4.44 -37.42
CA LYS A 305 -19.82 3.26 -36.88
C LYS A 305 -21.21 3.57 -36.27
N LYS A 306 -21.41 4.79 -35.72
CA LYS A 306 -22.74 5.22 -35.22
C LYS A 306 -23.74 5.57 -36.31
N LYS A 307 -23.26 5.97 -37.50
CA LYS A 307 -24.13 6.27 -38.66
C LYS A 307 -24.61 5.01 -39.41
N LYS A 308 -23.95 3.87 -39.16
CA LYS A 308 -24.28 2.58 -39.80
C LYS A 308 -25.18 1.68 -38.91
N LYS A 309 -25.51 2.11 -37.72
CA LYS A 309 -26.50 1.51 -36.82
C LYS A 309 -27.75 2.41 -36.76
#